data_0ba834640a1bc44a2cc5738a32c7bd6e
#
_entry.id   0ba834640a1bc44a2cc5738a32c7bd6e
#
_cell.length_a   1.000
_cell.length_b   1.000
_cell.length_c   1.000
_cell.angle_alpha   90.00
_cell.angle_beta   90.00
_cell.angle_gamma   90.00
#
_symmetry.space_group_name_H-M   'P 1'
#
loop_
_entity.id
_entity.type
_entity.pdbx_description
1 polymer ?
#
loop_
_entity_poly.entity_id
_entity_poly.type
_entity_poly.pdbx_seq_one_letter_code
_entity_poly.pdbx_strand_id
1 'polypeptide(L)'
;MIQNFTLKSPLDMHIHVRDADMLSLVAPYSAECFAGGIIMPNIAPPIMSLEALHSYRKRVLAACGNNLFLPYMTMFLKNYDDAMIEEAAAHIAAMKLYPAGVTTNSE
;
A
#
# COMPACT_ATOMS: atom_id res chain seq x y z
N MET A 1 -6.89 -25.79 26.04
CA MET A 1 -8.16 -25.05 25.92
C MET A 1 -8.04 -24.06 24.78
N ILE A 2 -8.95 -24.08 23.83
CA ILE A 2 -8.96 -23.12 22.74
C ILE A 2 -9.70 -21.87 23.23
N GLN A 3 -9.02 -20.72 23.22
CA GLN A 3 -9.65 -19.44 23.49
C GLN A 3 -9.97 -18.75 22.17
N ASN A 4 -11.18 -18.30 21.99
CA ASN A 4 -11.60 -17.51 20.85
C ASN A 4 -11.59 -16.03 21.23
N PHE A 5 -11.11 -15.18 20.30
CA PHE A 5 -11.22 -13.74 20.40
C PHE A 5 -11.67 -13.16 19.07
N THR A 6 -12.30 -12.01 19.10
CA THR A 6 -12.77 -11.31 17.91
C THR A 6 -12.03 -9.99 17.77
N LEU A 7 -11.47 -9.74 16.58
CA LEU A 7 -10.93 -8.45 16.19
C LEU A 7 -11.97 -7.71 15.34
N LYS A 8 -12.25 -6.47 15.71
CA LYS A 8 -13.15 -5.62 14.92
C LYS A 8 -12.31 -4.75 13.98
N SER A 9 -12.62 -4.82 12.69
CA SER A 9 -12.00 -4.00 11.64
C SER A 9 -10.45 -3.96 11.72
N PRO A 10 -9.77 -5.11 11.73
CA PRO A 10 -8.32 -5.12 11.83
C PRO A 10 -7.68 -4.46 10.61
N LEU A 11 -6.54 -3.79 10.83
CA LEU A 11 -5.73 -3.19 9.78
C LEU A 11 -4.40 -3.93 9.65
N ASP A 12 -3.97 -4.16 8.41
CA ASP A 12 -2.61 -4.61 8.15
C ASP A 12 -1.69 -3.37 8.06
N MET A 13 -0.79 -3.23 9.00
CA MET A 13 0.05 -2.04 9.12
C MET A 13 1.27 -2.05 8.18
N HIS A 14 1.49 -3.12 7.42
CA HIS A 14 2.59 -3.23 6.47
C HIS A 14 2.33 -4.32 5.43
N ILE A 15 1.78 -3.97 4.28
CA ILE A 15 1.34 -4.93 3.30
C ILE A 15 1.96 -4.69 1.92
N HIS A 16 2.46 -5.77 1.31
CA HIS A 16 2.95 -5.82 -0.06
C HIS A 16 1.93 -6.54 -0.94
N VAL A 17 1.07 -5.83 -1.62
CA VAL A 17 0.09 -6.42 -2.54
C VAL A 17 0.62 -6.56 -3.97
N ARG A 18 1.86 -6.14 -4.20
CA ARG A 18 2.53 -6.24 -5.51
C ARG A 18 1.80 -5.45 -6.60
N ASP A 19 1.98 -5.81 -7.87
CA ASP A 19 1.31 -5.19 -9.02
C ASP A 19 1.01 -6.23 -10.09
N ALA A 20 0.37 -5.82 -11.17
CA ALA A 20 0.02 -6.65 -12.33
C ALA A 20 -0.71 -7.93 -11.92
N ASP A 21 -0.33 -9.07 -12.47
CA ASP A 21 -0.99 -10.37 -12.22
C ASP A 21 -0.93 -10.78 -10.74
N MET A 22 0.19 -10.50 -10.07
CA MET A 22 0.34 -10.81 -8.66
C MET A 22 -0.63 -10.01 -7.78
N LEU A 23 -0.90 -8.75 -8.11
CA LEU A 23 -1.88 -7.93 -7.40
C LEU A 23 -3.26 -8.56 -7.42
N SER A 24 -3.69 -9.05 -8.59
CA SER A 24 -4.99 -9.71 -8.75
C SER A 24 -5.11 -10.99 -7.95
N LEU A 25 -3.99 -11.68 -7.74
CA LEU A 25 -3.96 -12.91 -6.94
C LEU A 25 -3.97 -12.65 -5.43
N VAL A 26 -3.23 -11.65 -4.94
CA VAL A 26 -2.98 -11.50 -3.50
C VAL A 26 -3.90 -10.50 -2.81
N ALA A 27 -4.32 -9.43 -3.50
CA ALA A 27 -5.14 -8.38 -2.88
C ALA A 27 -6.48 -8.90 -2.31
N PRO A 28 -7.20 -9.83 -2.96
CA PRO A 28 -8.45 -10.36 -2.41
C PRO A 28 -8.30 -11.01 -1.04
N TYR A 29 -7.21 -11.73 -0.80
CA TYR A 29 -6.98 -12.38 0.50
C TYR A 29 -6.85 -11.38 1.66
N SER A 30 -6.16 -10.27 1.42
CA SER A 30 -6.07 -9.21 2.41
C SER A 30 -7.40 -8.48 2.59
N ALA A 31 -8.11 -8.23 1.49
CA ALA A 31 -9.39 -7.52 1.51
C ALA A 31 -10.51 -8.31 2.20
N GLU A 32 -10.44 -9.63 2.21
CA GLU A 32 -11.39 -10.49 2.94
C GLU A 32 -11.19 -10.44 4.45
N CYS A 33 -9.94 -10.30 4.92
CA CYS A 33 -9.58 -10.42 6.32
C CYS A 33 -9.43 -9.09 7.05
N PHE A 34 -9.03 -8.02 6.31
CA PHE A 34 -8.72 -6.73 6.89
C PHE A 34 -9.67 -5.65 6.38
N ALA A 35 -10.00 -4.69 7.25
CA ALA A 35 -10.76 -3.50 6.87
C ALA A 35 -9.93 -2.51 6.02
N GLY A 36 -8.63 -2.63 6.07
CA GLY A 36 -7.69 -1.81 5.32
C GLY A 36 -6.25 -2.19 5.61
N GLY A 37 -5.31 -1.53 4.95
CA GLY A 37 -3.90 -1.75 5.19
C GLY A 37 -3.02 -0.65 4.63
N ILE A 38 -1.82 -0.53 5.18
CA ILE A 38 -0.80 0.41 4.70
C ILE A 38 -0.04 -0.26 3.55
N ILE A 39 -0.30 0.21 2.35
CA ILE A 39 0.24 -0.36 1.10
C ILE A 39 1.65 0.15 0.87
N MET A 40 2.58 -0.77 0.78
CA MET A 40 3.99 -0.45 0.54
C MET A 40 4.25 0.00 -0.90
N PRO A 41 5.16 0.98 -1.12
CA PRO A 41 5.36 1.63 -2.42
C PRO A 41 6.38 0.93 -3.31
N ASN A 42 6.98 -0.16 -2.85
CA ASN A 42 8.06 -0.83 -3.57
C ASN A 42 7.57 -1.86 -4.57
N ILE A 43 6.92 -1.36 -5.60
CA ILE A 43 6.62 -2.04 -6.86
C ILE A 43 7.64 -1.61 -7.93
N ALA A 44 7.54 -2.14 -9.13
CA ALA A 44 8.43 -1.78 -10.25
C ALA A 44 7.65 -1.07 -11.38
N PRO A 45 7.85 0.23 -11.61
CA PRO A 45 8.71 1.16 -10.86
C PRO A 45 8.12 1.53 -9.47
N PRO A 46 8.94 1.96 -8.50
CA PRO A 46 8.44 2.39 -7.20
C PRO A 46 7.51 3.59 -7.28
N ILE A 47 6.62 3.73 -6.29
CA ILE A 47 5.69 4.87 -6.23
C ILE A 47 6.45 6.12 -5.73
N MET A 48 6.74 7.03 -6.65
CA MET A 48 7.51 8.24 -6.38
C MET A 48 6.83 9.53 -6.83
N SER A 49 5.56 9.46 -7.24
CA SER A 49 4.75 10.61 -7.64
C SER A 49 3.29 10.41 -7.25
N LEU A 50 2.54 11.49 -7.16
CA LEU A 50 1.08 11.40 -6.89
C LEU A 50 0.31 10.76 -8.04
N GLU A 51 0.74 10.98 -9.28
CA GLU A 51 0.14 10.32 -10.44
C GLU A 51 0.28 8.79 -10.33
N ALA A 52 1.50 8.30 -10.05
CA ALA A 52 1.75 6.88 -9.86
C ALA A 52 0.96 6.32 -8.66
N LEU A 53 0.88 7.07 -7.57
CA LEU A 53 0.12 6.70 -6.38
C LEU A 53 -1.36 6.54 -6.68
N HIS A 54 -1.98 7.51 -7.32
CA HIS A 54 -3.41 7.44 -7.66
C HIS A 54 -3.71 6.32 -8.66
N SER A 55 -2.85 6.12 -9.64
CA SER A 55 -2.95 5.01 -10.58
C SER A 55 -2.87 3.67 -9.87
N TYR A 56 -1.90 3.51 -8.98
CA TYR A 56 -1.73 2.28 -8.19
C TYR A 56 -2.92 2.04 -7.25
N ARG A 57 -3.38 3.07 -6.56
CA ARG A 57 -4.57 2.99 -5.70
C ARG A 57 -5.80 2.46 -6.44
N LYS A 58 -6.02 2.93 -7.67
CA LYS A 58 -7.12 2.43 -8.51
C LYS A 58 -6.99 0.94 -8.81
N ARG A 59 -5.76 0.48 -9.13
CA ARG A 59 -5.50 -0.95 -9.39
C ARG A 59 -5.71 -1.79 -8.13
N VAL A 60 -5.25 -1.33 -6.99
CA VAL A 60 -5.46 -2.02 -5.70
C VAL A 60 -6.96 -2.16 -5.39
N LEU A 61 -7.72 -1.09 -5.51
CA LEU A 61 -9.17 -1.12 -5.27
C LEU A 61 -9.90 -2.05 -6.24
N ALA A 62 -9.53 -2.03 -7.51
CA ALA A 62 -10.10 -2.94 -8.50
C ALA A 62 -9.79 -4.41 -8.17
N ALA A 63 -8.57 -4.71 -7.72
CA ALA A 63 -8.16 -6.06 -7.34
C ALA A 63 -8.86 -6.56 -6.08
N CYS A 64 -9.25 -5.67 -5.17
CA CYS A 64 -10.01 -6.02 -3.97
C CYS A 64 -11.48 -6.41 -4.27
N GLY A 65 -11.98 -6.10 -5.47
CA GLY A 65 -13.34 -6.44 -5.89
C GLY A 65 -14.41 -5.75 -5.06
N ASN A 66 -15.38 -6.51 -4.58
CA ASN A 66 -16.50 -6.00 -3.78
C ASN A 66 -16.19 -5.89 -2.27
N ASN A 67 -14.98 -6.22 -1.84
CA ASN A 67 -14.59 -6.11 -0.45
C ASN A 67 -14.42 -4.65 -0.04
N LEU A 68 -14.90 -4.31 1.16
CA LEU A 68 -14.72 -2.99 1.75
C LEU A 68 -13.32 -2.88 2.37
N PHE A 69 -12.33 -2.74 1.52
CA PHE A 69 -10.94 -2.59 1.92
C PHE A 69 -10.47 -1.15 1.68
N LEU A 70 -9.91 -0.53 2.71
CA LEU A 70 -9.38 0.84 2.63
C LEU A 70 -7.85 0.81 2.48
N PRO A 71 -7.31 1.08 1.27
CA PRO A 71 -5.86 1.17 1.09
C PRO A 71 -5.35 2.53 1.57
N TYR A 72 -4.47 2.51 2.56
CA TYR A 72 -3.67 3.65 2.98
C TYR A 72 -2.37 3.65 2.17
N MET A 73 -2.26 4.58 1.23
CA MET A 73 -1.16 4.60 0.29
C MET A 73 0.11 5.19 0.90
N THR A 74 1.25 4.76 0.41
CA THR A 74 2.55 5.30 0.78
C THR A 74 3.39 5.63 -0.45
N MET A 75 4.37 6.49 -0.29
CA MET A 75 5.36 6.82 -1.31
C MET A 75 6.75 6.39 -0.87
N PHE A 76 7.60 6.11 -1.84
CA PHE A 76 9.02 5.88 -1.62
C PHE A 76 9.69 7.21 -1.22
N LEU A 77 10.48 7.21 -0.15
CA LEU A 77 11.20 8.40 0.28
C LEU A 77 12.39 8.66 -0.61
N LYS A 78 12.43 9.85 -1.19
CA LYS A 78 13.59 10.40 -1.88
C LYS A 78 13.63 11.91 -1.68
N ASN A 79 14.52 12.59 -2.35
CA ASN A 79 14.63 14.04 -2.26
C ASN A 79 13.49 14.71 -3.06
N TYR A 80 12.45 15.15 -2.35
CA TYR A 80 11.34 15.93 -2.90
C TYR A 80 11.46 17.38 -2.45
N ASP A 81 10.90 18.31 -3.22
CA ASP A 81 10.73 19.69 -2.77
C ASP A 81 9.56 19.83 -1.77
N ASP A 82 9.54 20.96 -1.06
CA ASP A 82 8.54 21.19 -0.02
C ASP A 82 7.10 21.19 -0.57
N ALA A 83 6.89 21.74 -1.76
CA ALA A 83 5.57 21.79 -2.39
C ALA A 83 5.03 20.39 -2.68
N MET A 84 5.89 19.49 -3.17
CA MET A 84 5.52 18.08 -3.40
C MET A 84 5.20 17.37 -2.08
N ILE A 85 5.95 17.64 -1.02
CA ILE A 85 5.72 17.04 0.30
C ILE A 85 4.38 17.52 0.87
N GLU A 86 4.09 18.80 0.79
CA GLU A 86 2.82 19.38 1.26
C GLU A 86 1.62 18.79 0.49
N GLU A 87 1.73 18.69 -0.83
CA GLU A 87 0.68 18.09 -1.65
C GLU A 87 0.49 16.60 -1.33
N ALA A 88 1.59 15.86 -1.21
CA ALA A 88 1.55 14.42 -0.91
C ALA A 88 0.94 14.13 0.46
N ALA A 89 1.16 14.98 1.45
CA ALA A 89 0.66 14.78 2.82
C ALA A 89 -0.86 14.58 2.91
N ALA A 90 -1.62 15.14 1.97
CA ALA A 90 -3.07 14.95 1.91
C ALA A 90 -3.50 13.58 1.34
N HIS A 91 -2.60 12.83 0.72
CA HIS A 91 -2.90 11.62 -0.04
C HIS A 91 -2.20 10.35 0.47
N ILE A 92 -1.19 10.49 1.32
CA ILE A 92 -0.38 9.37 1.81
C ILE A 92 -0.50 9.20 3.31
N ALA A 93 -0.36 7.96 3.77
CA ALA A 93 -0.24 7.66 5.20
C ALA A 93 1.20 7.86 5.70
N ALA A 94 2.19 7.60 4.85
CA ALA A 94 3.60 7.68 5.20
C ALA A 94 4.50 7.69 3.96
N MET A 95 5.76 8.04 4.17
CA MET A 95 6.83 7.77 3.22
C MET A 95 7.70 6.63 3.73
N LYS A 96 8.04 5.70 2.85
CA LYS A 96 8.86 4.54 3.21
C LYS A 96 10.32 4.82 2.91
N LEU A 97 11.15 4.77 3.95
CA LEU A 97 12.61 4.83 3.85
C LEU A 97 13.18 3.41 3.92
N TYR A 98 14.02 3.07 2.94
CA TYR A 98 14.93 1.92 3.03
C TYR A 98 16.12 2.14 2.09
N PRO A 99 17.32 1.62 2.46
CA PRO A 99 18.49 1.71 1.60
C PRO A 99 18.30 0.93 0.29
N ALA A 100 18.93 1.39 -0.78
CA ALA A 100 18.91 0.70 -2.07
C ALA A 100 19.41 -0.75 -1.93
N GLY A 101 18.74 -1.68 -2.62
CA GLY A 101 19.12 -3.09 -2.65
C GLY A 101 18.85 -3.91 -1.37
N VAL A 102 18.25 -3.31 -0.34
CA VAL A 102 17.99 -4.02 0.94
C VAL A 102 16.70 -4.84 0.90
N THR A 103 15.77 -4.46 0.05
CA THR A 103 14.49 -5.16 -0.08
C THR A 103 14.06 -5.24 -1.54
N THR A 104 13.03 -6.01 -1.81
CA THR A 104 12.50 -6.18 -3.17
C THR A 104 12.09 -4.82 -3.77
N ASN A 105 12.52 -4.55 -5.01
CA ASN A 105 12.25 -3.32 -5.74
C ASN A 105 12.68 -2.03 -5.00
N SER A 106 13.85 -2.06 -4.39
CA SER A 106 14.44 -0.92 -3.67
C SER A 106 15.72 -0.36 -4.32
N GLU A 107 15.92 -0.61 -5.60
CA GLU A 107 17.09 -0.18 -6.40
C GLU A 107 17.08 1.32 -6.71
#